data_31b47c290c410446dc3b977e3a9e913c
#
_entry.id   31b47c290c410446dc3b977e3a9e913c
#
_cell.length_a   1.000
_cell.length_b   1.000
_cell.length_c   1.000
_cell.angle_alpha   90.00
_cell.angle_beta   90.00
_cell.angle_gamma   90.00
#
_symmetry.space_group_name_H-M   'P 1'
#
loop_
_entity.id
_entity.type
_entity.pdbx_description
1 polymer ?
#
loop_
_entity_poly.entity_id
_entity_poly.type
_entity_poly.pdbx_seq_one_letter_code
_entity_poly.pdbx_strand_id
1 'polypeptide(L)'
;MSLSTGQDSVAMASLVPIPEMDGIRPPLPVGEGVRAAAETKEASFVDRWRELEWDDIGMQIRTKTTRDVERALASPRRTLADFMALISPAAEAFLPQMAAEAERLTRQRFGNTVGFYVPLYLSNLCANDCSYCGFSMSNRLKRKTLDAEEIERECLAIKARGFDSVLLVTGEHESKVGMAYFREHLPQIRRHFSALAMEVQPLSQADYAELKTLGLDAVMVYQETYHAPSYARHHLRGNKQDIDWRLATPERLGRAGIDKIGLGALIGLSSDWRADSYFVAEHLAWMERHHWQSRYSLSFPRLRPCTGGLQPEVVMSDRQLVQLICAWRLFSPTLELSLSTRESPAFRNGALRLGITQMSAESRTQPGGYAEGDKEELEQFAIHDARPLGEVADAVRQAGLQPVFKDWEPFLGR
;
A
#
# COMPACT_ATOMS: atom_id res chain seq x y z
N MET A 1 -2.28 12.98 72.64
CA MET A 1 -2.34 14.00 71.55
C MET A 1 -2.96 13.37 70.34
N SER A 2 -4.20 13.71 70.06
CA SER A 2 -5.06 13.09 69.04
C SER A 2 -4.82 13.72 67.69
N LEU A 3 -4.69 12.84 66.67
CA LEU A 3 -4.69 13.23 65.26
C LEU A 3 -6.10 12.99 64.70
N SER A 4 -6.71 14.07 64.24
CA SER A 4 -8.01 14.08 63.58
C SER A 4 -7.90 13.64 62.12
N THR A 5 -8.74 12.70 61.75
CA THR A 5 -8.97 12.26 60.36
C THR A 5 -9.98 13.20 59.68
N GLY A 6 -9.54 13.94 58.67
CA GLY A 6 -10.42 14.66 57.75
C GLY A 6 -10.89 13.73 56.62
N GLN A 7 -12.18 13.49 56.54
CA GLN A 7 -12.84 12.88 55.41
C GLN A 7 -13.30 13.97 54.46
N ASP A 8 -12.69 14.11 53.30
CA ASP A 8 -13.22 14.91 52.20
C ASP A 8 -14.21 14.07 51.39
N SER A 9 -15.46 14.43 51.47
CA SER A 9 -16.54 13.86 50.68
C SER A 9 -16.55 14.47 49.28
N VAL A 10 -16.29 13.66 48.28
CA VAL A 10 -16.46 14.03 46.86
C VAL A 10 -17.96 14.04 46.56
N ALA A 11 -18.50 15.20 46.22
CA ALA A 11 -19.87 15.38 45.79
C ALA A 11 -20.14 14.69 44.46
N MET A 12 -21.08 13.76 44.43
CA MET A 12 -21.64 13.17 43.21
C MET A 12 -22.35 14.24 42.39
N ALA A 13 -21.87 14.50 41.18
CA ALA A 13 -22.59 15.34 40.23
C ALA A 13 -23.89 14.64 39.80
N SER A 14 -25.00 15.29 39.97
CA SER A 14 -26.33 14.84 39.58
C SER A 14 -26.43 14.70 38.08
N LEU A 15 -26.78 13.48 37.63
CA LEU A 15 -27.11 13.19 36.22
C LEU A 15 -28.37 13.97 35.83
N VAL A 16 -28.27 14.78 34.79
CA VAL A 16 -29.39 15.46 34.14
C VAL A 16 -30.24 14.38 33.43
N PRO A 17 -31.57 14.31 33.63
CA PRO A 17 -32.39 13.34 32.94
C PRO A 17 -32.51 13.65 31.46
N ILE A 18 -32.33 12.62 30.60
CA ILE A 18 -32.55 12.68 29.16
C ILE A 18 -34.09 12.81 28.96
N PRO A 19 -34.59 13.78 28.17
CA PRO A 19 -36.02 13.84 27.86
C PRO A 19 -36.45 12.65 27.02
N GLU A 20 -37.56 12.02 27.39
CA GLU A 20 -38.24 11.00 26.62
C GLU A 20 -38.66 11.57 25.25
N MET A 21 -38.16 10.97 24.16
CA MET A 21 -38.61 11.28 22.80
C MET A 21 -39.85 10.46 22.48
N ASP A 22 -41.02 10.97 22.83
CA ASP A 22 -42.28 10.50 22.28
C ASP A 22 -42.37 10.86 20.79
N GLY A 23 -42.54 9.87 19.94
CA GLY A 23 -42.84 10.12 18.54
C GLY A 23 -42.14 9.24 17.51
N ILE A 24 -42.04 7.92 17.74
CA ILE A 24 -41.73 7.00 16.64
C ILE A 24 -42.98 6.87 15.78
N ARG A 25 -42.99 7.55 14.63
CA ARG A 25 -44.03 7.32 13.60
C ARG A 25 -43.92 5.87 13.08
N PRO A 26 -45.04 5.12 12.94
CA PRO A 26 -44.99 3.83 12.31
C PRO A 26 -44.50 3.92 10.87
N PRO A 27 -43.83 2.89 10.33
CA PRO A 27 -43.37 2.89 8.94
C PRO A 27 -44.58 2.98 7.99
N LEU A 28 -44.41 3.85 6.97
CA LEU A 28 -45.41 3.98 5.90
C LEU A 28 -45.59 2.63 5.19
N PRO A 29 -46.79 2.28 4.76
CA PRO A 29 -47.02 1.03 4.04
C PRO A 29 -46.24 1.02 2.74
N VAL A 30 -45.48 -0.07 2.52
CA VAL A 30 -44.75 -0.32 1.28
C VAL A 30 -45.78 -0.51 0.18
N GLY A 31 -45.94 0.48 -0.69
CA GLY A 31 -46.79 0.36 -1.87
C GLY A 31 -46.19 -0.67 -2.85
N GLU A 32 -46.96 -1.67 -3.20
CA GLU A 32 -46.69 -2.55 -4.35
C GLU A 32 -46.60 -1.69 -5.61
N GLY A 33 -45.43 -1.58 -6.21
CA GLY A 33 -45.25 -0.83 -7.45
C GLY A 33 -43.87 -0.27 -7.72
N VAL A 34 -42.80 -0.80 -7.11
CA VAL A 34 -41.45 -0.50 -7.61
C VAL A 34 -41.23 -1.33 -8.87
N ARG A 35 -41.47 -0.71 -10.04
CA ARG A 35 -40.90 -1.20 -11.30
C ARG A 35 -39.43 -1.50 -11.08
N ALA A 36 -39.02 -2.74 -11.40
CA ALA A 36 -37.63 -3.12 -11.43
C ALA A 36 -36.86 -2.04 -12.22
N ALA A 37 -36.12 -1.20 -11.50
CA ALA A 37 -35.13 -0.34 -12.13
C ALA A 37 -34.21 -1.30 -12.88
N ALA A 38 -34.03 -1.10 -14.18
CA ALA A 38 -32.99 -1.79 -14.93
C ALA A 38 -31.74 -1.69 -14.10
N GLU A 39 -31.08 -2.82 -13.80
CA GLU A 39 -29.80 -2.86 -13.12
C GLU A 39 -28.84 -2.00 -13.96
N THR A 40 -28.69 -0.74 -13.59
CA THR A 40 -27.64 0.11 -14.14
C THR A 40 -26.35 -0.54 -13.69
N LYS A 41 -25.61 -1.10 -14.64
CA LYS A 41 -24.28 -1.66 -14.40
C LYS A 41 -23.51 -0.64 -13.56
N GLU A 42 -23.17 -1.00 -12.35
CA GLU A 42 -22.43 -0.11 -11.46
C GLU A 42 -21.12 0.26 -12.14
N ALA A 43 -20.84 1.57 -12.30
CA ALA A 43 -19.63 2.03 -12.96
C ALA A 43 -18.40 1.47 -12.24
N SER A 44 -17.40 1.00 -12.98
CA SER A 44 -16.16 0.45 -12.45
C SER A 44 -14.96 1.30 -12.84
N PHE A 45 -13.87 1.20 -12.07
CA PHE A 45 -12.62 1.85 -12.46
C PHE A 45 -12.08 1.31 -13.79
N VAL A 46 -12.35 0.04 -14.12
CA VAL A 46 -11.98 -0.54 -15.43
C VAL A 46 -12.64 0.21 -16.57
N ASP A 47 -13.93 0.58 -16.44
CA ASP A 47 -14.64 1.37 -17.45
C ASP A 47 -14.01 2.79 -17.54
N ARG A 48 -13.73 3.41 -16.39
CA ARG A 48 -13.03 4.72 -16.34
C ARG A 48 -11.63 4.69 -16.95
N TRP A 49 -10.84 3.66 -16.66
CA TRP A 49 -9.50 3.47 -17.22
C TRP A 49 -9.52 3.37 -18.74
N ARG A 50 -10.52 2.71 -19.33
CA ARG A 50 -10.69 2.58 -20.79
C ARG A 50 -11.06 3.87 -21.50
N GLU A 51 -11.60 4.86 -20.78
CA GLU A 51 -11.89 6.19 -21.32
C GLU A 51 -10.66 7.09 -21.42
N LEU A 52 -9.57 6.73 -20.79
CA LEU A 52 -8.36 7.56 -20.72
C LEU A 52 -7.32 7.08 -21.74
N GLU A 53 -6.90 8.01 -22.59
CA GLU A 53 -5.87 7.74 -23.59
C GLU A 53 -4.48 8.01 -23.02
N TRP A 54 -3.63 6.97 -23.02
CA TRP A 54 -2.29 7.00 -22.42
C TRP A 54 -1.40 8.13 -23.00
N ASP A 55 -1.33 8.23 -24.32
CA ASP A 55 -0.47 9.19 -24.99
C ASP A 55 -0.94 10.63 -24.77
N ASP A 56 -2.26 10.85 -24.72
CA ASP A 56 -2.86 12.15 -24.42
C ASP A 56 -2.53 12.60 -23.00
N ILE A 57 -2.62 11.69 -22.02
CA ILE A 57 -2.22 11.95 -20.64
C ILE A 57 -0.73 12.30 -20.56
N GLY A 58 0.13 11.53 -21.20
CA GLY A 58 1.57 11.80 -21.27
C GLY A 58 1.85 13.18 -21.91
N MET A 59 1.16 13.52 -22.98
CA MET A 59 1.29 14.83 -23.62
C MET A 59 0.81 15.97 -22.70
N GLN A 60 -0.36 15.83 -22.07
CA GLN A 60 -0.88 16.83 -21.13
C GLN A 60 0.08 17.10 -19.97
N ILE A 61 0.74 16.07 -19.44
CA ILE A 61 1.74 16.22 -18.38
C ILE A 61 2.97 16.96 -18.90
N ARG A 62 3.50 16.58 -20.07
CA ARG A 62 4.70 17.21 -20.65
C ARG A 62 4.50 18.67 -21.04
N THR A 63 3.28 19.08 -21.36
CA THR A 63 2.94 20.45 -21.77
C THR A 63 2.59 21.37 -20.61
N LYS A 64 2.56 20.89 -19.35
CA LYS A 64 2.36 21.75 -18.18
C LYS A 64 3.46 22.79 -18.07
N THR A 65 3.08 24.00 -17.67
CA THR A 65 3.95 25.16 -17.55
C THR A 65 4.30 25.44 -16.08
N THR A 66 5.29 26.32 -15.86
CA THR A 66 5.62 26.83 -14.51
C THR A 66 4.42 27.48 -13.84
N ARG A 67 3.54 28.19 -14.61
CA ARG A 67 2.31 28.78 -14.10
C ARG A 67 1.31 27.72 -13.59
N ASP A 68 1.25 26.56 -14.24
CA ASP A 68 0.40 25.46 -13.77
C ASP A 68 0.94 24.91 -12.44
N VAL A 69 2.25 24.81 -12.29
CA VAL A 69 2.89 24.37 -11.05
C VAL A 69 2.66 25.37 -9.92
N GLU A 70 2.85 26.66 -10.18
CA GLU A 70 2.57 27.72 -9.20
C GLU A 70 1.12 27.67 -8.72
N ARG A 71 0.16 27.50 -9.64
CA ARG A 71 -1.25 27.34 -9.30
C ARG A 71 -1.47 26.09 -8.43
N ALA A 72 -0.88 24.95 -8.78
CA ALA A 72 -1.00 23.71 -8.02
C ALA A 72 -0.41 23.83 -6.62
N LEU A 73 0.70 24.55 -6.46
CA LEU A 73 1.32 24.82 -5.15
C LEU A 73 0.47 25.74 -4.29
N ALA A 74 -0.18 26.74 -4.90
CA ALA A 74 -1.07 27.69 -4.20
C ALA A 74 -2.44 27.08 -3.86
N SER A 75 -2.83 25.98 -4.48
CA SER A 75 -4.14 25.35 -4.25
C SER A 75 -4.23 24.73 -2.84
N PRO A 76 -5.27 25.06 -2.07
CA PRO A 76 -5.49 24.45 -0.76
C PRO A 76 -5.98 22.98 -0.87
N ARG A 77 -6.59 22.61 -2.01
CA ARG A 77 -7.07 21.27 -2.33
C ARG A 77 -6.68 20.93 -3.77
N ARG A 78 -5.70 20.05 -3.92
CA ARG A 78 -5.15 19.70 -5.23
C ARG A 78 -6.03 18.68 -5.94
N THR A 79 -6.22 18.91 -7.23
CA THR A 79 -6.97 18.05 -8.14
C THR A 79 -6.02 17.15 -8.93
N LEU A 80 -6.57 16.24 -9.74
CA LEU A 80 -5.80 15.44 -10.70
C LEU A 80 -5.03 16.32 -11.71
N ALA A 81 -5.62 17.44 -12.13
CA ALA A 81 -4.94 18.41 -13.00
C ALA A 81 -3.75 19.10 -12.33
N ASP A 82 -3.84 19.35 -11.01
CA ASP A 82 -2.72 19.86 -10.21
C ASP A 82 -1.66 18.79 -10.02
N PHE A 83 -2.05 17.53 -9.83
CA PHE A 83 -1.10 16.41 -9.77
C PHE A 83 -0.29 16.26 -11.06
N MET A 84 -0.96 16.37 -12.25
CA MET A 84 -0.25 16.42 -13.54
C MET A 84 0.82 17.52 -13.57
N ALA A 85 0.49 18.71 -13.06
CA ALA A 85 1.46 19.81 -13.01
C ALA A 85 2.64 19.48 -12.08
N LEU A 86 2.38 18.90 -10.90
CA LEU A 86 3.41 18.58 -9.91
C LEU A 86 4.35 17.44 -10.34
N ILE A 87 3.89 16.50 -11.18
CA ILE A 87 4.75 15.45 -11.75
C ILE A 87 5.37 15.84 -13.11
N SER A 88 5.05 17.01 -13.65
CA SER A 88 5.55 17.46 -14.95
C SER A 88 7.03 17.83 -14.91
N PRO A 89 7.72 17.91 -16.07
CA PRO A 89 9.07 18.43 -16.14
C PRO A 89 9.19 19.87 -15.61
N ALA A 90 8.15 20.70 -15.79
CA ALA A 90 8.15 22.08 -15.29
C ALA A 90 8.26 22.19 -13.77
N ALA A 91 7.82 21.17 -13.03
CA ALA A 91 7.86 21.15 -11.57
C ALA A 91 9.27 20.90 -10.99
N GLU A 92 10.23 20.46 -11.79
CA GLU A 92 11.61 20.21 -11.32
C GLU A 92 12.27 21.45 -10.75
N ALA A 93 11.92 22.65 -11.25
CA ALA A 93 12.40 23.93 -10.73
C ALA A 93 11.81 24.28 -9.35
N PHE A 94 10.67 23.71 -9.00
CA PHE A 94 9.93 23.96 -7.75
C PHE A 94 10.18 22.90 -6.67
N LEU A 95 11.10 21.97 -6.89
CA LEU A 95 11.35 20.86 -5.99
C LEU A 95 11.61 21.28 -4.53
N PRO A 96 12.37 22.35 -4.23
CA PRO A 96 12.51 22.83 -2.85
C PRO A 96 11.20 23.25 -2.19
N GLN A 97 10.33 23.95 -2.92
CA GLN A 97 9.00 24.35 -2.42
C GLN A 97 8.09 23.13 -2.22
N MET A 98 8.09 22.20 -3.16
CA MET A 98 7.35 20.94 -3.04
C MET A 98 7.82 20.14 -1.83
N ALA A 99 9.12 20.05 -1.59
CA ALA A 99 9.69 19.33 -0.47
C ALA A 99 9.30 19.95 0.89
N ALA A 100 9.39 21.27 1.01
CA ALA A 100 8.99 21.99 2.23
C ALA A 100 7.50 21.80 2.53
N GLU A 101 6.63 21.89 1.52
CA GLU A 101 5.18 21.68 1.68
C GLU A 101 4.85 20.21 1.98
N ALA A 102 5.53 19.27 1.33
CA ALA A 102 5.36 17.84 1.61
C ALA A 102 5.75 17.49 3.05
N GLU A 103 6.86 18.02 3.54
CA GLU A 103 7.28 17.87 4.94
C GLU A 103 6.21 18.45 5.88
N ARG A 104 5.76 19.67 5.64
CA ARG A 104 4.74 20.33 6.46
C ARG A 104 3.44 19.51 6.53
N LEU A 105 2.93 19.06 5.39
CA LEU A 105 1.71 18.25 5.32
C LEU A 105 1.89 16.90 6.01
N THR A 106 3.05 16.26 5.84
CA THR A 106 3.35 15.00 6.51
C THR A 106 3.34 15.15 8.02
N ARG A 107 4.02 16.20 8.55
CA ARG A 107 4.04 16.46 9.99
C ARG A 107 2.65 16.80 10.52
N GLN A 108 1.86 17.54 9.77
CA GLN A 108 0.48 17.87 10.14
C GLN A 108 -0.44 16.64 10.22
N ARG A 109 -0.26 15.64 9.35
CA ARG A 109 -1.16 14.48 9.23
C ARG A 109 -0.69 13.26 10.01
N PHE A 110 0.60 13.01 10.02
CA PHE A 110 1.20 11.80 10.60
C PHE A 110 2.11 12.08 11.81
N GLY A 111 2.23 13.35 12.21
CA GLY A 111 3.15 13.73 13.28
C GLY A 111 4.61 13.42 12.89
N ASN A 112 5.40 13.05 13.86
CA ASN A 112 6.82 12.72 13.66
C ASN A 112 7.06 11.21 13.53
N THR A 113 6.04 10.41 13.21
CA THR A 113 6.13 8.96 13.19
C THR A 113 6.46 8.41 11.81
N VAL A 114 7.26 7.33 11.76
CA VAL A 114 7.50 6.50 10.59
C VAL A 114 7.26 5.05 11.00
N GLY A 115 6.28 4.40 10.38
CA GLY A 115 5.95 2.99 10.65
C GLY A 115 6.95 2.06 10.00
N PHE A 116 7.22 0.93 10.67
CA PHE A 116 8.06 -0.13 10.15
C PHE A 116 7.28 -1.41 9.94
N TYR A 117 7.55 -2.07 8.84
CA TYR A 117 7.06 -3.42 8.54
C TYR A 117 8.17 -4.26 7.94
N VAL A 118 7.95 -5.57 7.89
CA VAL A 118 8.87 -6.52 7.28
C VAL A 118 8.10 -7.48 6.38
N PRO A 119 8.60 -7.81 5.16
CA PRO A 119 7.97 -8.84 4.33
C PRO A 119 8.30 -10.24 4.86
N LEU A 120 7.28 -11.09 5.00
CA LEU A 120 7.42 -12.52 5.23
C LEU A 120 7.00 -13.28 3.97
N TYR A 121 7.97 -13.83 3.27
CA TYR A 121 7.74 -14.64 2.08
C TYR A 121 7.33 -16.05 2.46
N LEU A 122 6.07 -16.39 2.22
CA LEU A 122 5.52 -17.72 2.52
C LEU A 122 5.81 -18.72 1.40
N SER A 123 5.90 -18.24 0.14
CA SER A 123 6.18 -19.10 -1.02
C SER A 123 6.75 -18.30 -2.18
N ASN A 124 7.70 -18.90 -2.92
CA ASN A 124 8.17 -18.41 -4.22
C ASN A 124 7.59 -19.23 -5.40
N LEU A 125 6.61 -20.09 -5.13
CA LEU A 125 5.91 -20.85 -6.17
C LEU A 125 4.93 -19.93 -6.91
N CYS A 126 5.11 -19.80 -8.23
CA CYS A 126 4.30 -18.94 -9.07
C CYS A 126 3.85 -19.67 -10.35
N ALA A 127 2.61 -19.43 -10.77
CA ALA A 127 2.04 -19.93 -12.03
C ALA A 127 2.03 -18.89 -13.15
N ASN A 128 2.55 -17.68 -12.87
CA ASN A 128 2.68 -16.60 -13.86
C ASN A 128 4.09 -16.54 -14.44
N ASP A 129 4.19 -16.03 -15.66
CA ASP A 129 5.46 -15.76 -16.34
C ASP A 129 5.59 -14.25 -16.56
N CYS A 130 6.28 -13.58 -15.63
CA CYS A 130 6.47 -12.14 -15.66
C CYS A 130 7.95 -11.82 -15.89
N SER A 131 8.26 -11.03 -16.91
CA SER A 131 9.63 -10.77 -17.35
C SER A 131 10.52 -10.03 -16.33
N TYR A 132 9.93 -9.44 -15.29
CA TYR A 132 10.60 -8.60 -14.28
C TYR A 132 10.69 -9.25 -12.89
N CYS A 133 10.22 -10.48 -12.74
CA CYS A 133 10.09 -11.11 -11.43
C CYS A 133 10.95 -12.37 -11.32
N GLY A 134 11.78 -12.47 -10.28
CA GLY A 134 12.58 -13.66 -10.02
C GLY A 134 11.73 -14.93 -9.85
N PHE A 135 10.50 -14.80 -9.34
CA PHE A 135 9.57 -15.92 -9.16
C PHE A 135 8.86 -16.39 -10.43
N SER A 136 9.12 -15.75 -11.58
CA SER A 136 8.54 -16.15 -12.87
C SER A 136 8.63 -17.65 -13.06
N MET A 137 7.55 -18.28 -13.58
CA MET A 137 7.48 -19.74 -13.73
C MET A 137 8.54 -20.30 -14.67
N SER A 138 9.02 -19.51 -15.65
CA SER A 138 10.08 -19.88 -16.59
C SER A 138 11.47 -19.88 -15.95
N ASN A 139 11.67 -19.19 -14.82
CA ASN A 139 12.95 -19.13 -14.13
C ASN A 139 13.28 -20.47 -13.44
N ARG A 140 14.50 -20.95 -13.65
CA ARG A 140 15.03 -22.17 -13.03
C ARG A 140 15.54 -21.84 -11.63
N LEU A 141 14.63 -21.66 -10.68
CA LEU A 141 14.99 -21.50 -9.27
C LEU A 141 14.34 -22.59 -8.42
N LYS A 142 14.94 -22.85 -7.28
CA LYS A 142 14.39 -23.78 -6.29
C LYS A 142 13.08 -23.20 -5.73
N ARG A 143 12.02 -24.00 -5.79
CA ARG A 143 10.70 -23.60 -5.30
C ARG A 143 10.54 -24.07 -3.85
N LYS A 144 10.07 -23.15 -3.00
CA LYS A 144 9.80 -23.42 -1.59
C LYS A 144 8.46 -22.80 -1.20
N THR A 145 7.67 -23.57 -0.46
CA THR A 145 6.47 -23.09 0.25
C THR A 145 6.63 -23.50 1.70
N LEU A 146 6.50 -22.58 2.62
CA LEU A 146 6.66 -22.83 4.04
C LEU A 146 5.50 -23.65 4.59
N ASP A 147 5.81 -24.64 5.41
CA ASP A 147 4.83 -25.36 6.23
C ASP A 147 4.60 -24.65 7.58
N ALA A 148 3.70 -25.22 8.41
CA ALA A 148 3.33 -24.62 9.69
C ALA A 148 4.52 -24.46 10.67
N GLU A 149 5.45 -25.41 10.69
CA GLU A 149 6.64 -25.35 11.57
C GLU A 149 7.64 -24.31 11.07
N GLU A 150 7.83 -24.21 9.78
CA GLU A 150 8.67 -23.21 9.13
C GLU A 150 8.12 -21.79 9.34
N ILE A 151 6.80 -21.60 9.17
CA ILE A 151 6.11 -20.33 9.46
C ILE A 151 6.29 -19.91 10.91
N GLU A 152 6.16 -20.84 11.86
CA GLU A 152 6.37 -20.56 13.29
C GLU A 152 7.79 -20.06 13.55
N ARG A 153 8.81 -20.75 12.99
CA ARG A 153 10.22 -20.32 13.13
C ARG A 153 10.47 -18.93 12.55
N GLU A 154 9.89 -18.63 11.38
CA GLU A 154 10.01 -17.33 10.74
C GLU A 154 9.34 -16.23 11.59
N CYS A 155 8.11 -16.48 12.09
CA CYS A 155 7.40 -15.53 12.95
C CYS A 155 8.20 -15.22 14.23
N LEU A 156 8.74 -16.23 14.89
CA LEU A 156 9.57 -16.04 16.08
C LEU A 156 10.85 -15.26 15.77
N ALA A 157 11.50 -15.56 14.64
CA ALA A 157 12.70 -14.87 14.22
C ALA A 157 12.43 -13.38 13.88
N ILE A 158 11.29 -13.06 13.28
CA ILE A 158 10.85 -11.69 13.00
C ILE A 158 10.48 -10.95 14.29
N LYS A 159 9.77 -11.60 15.22
CA LYS A 159 9.44 -11.02 16.53
C LYS A 159 10.70 -10.70 17.35
N ALA A 160 11.70 -11.59 17.34
CA ALA A 160 12.97 -11.36 18.03
C ALA A 160 13.73 -10.14 17.50
N ARG A 161 13.49 -9.71 16.24
CA ARG A 161 14.02 -8.47 15.65
C ARG A 161 13.22 -7.23 16.06
N GLY A 162 12.06 -7.38 16.70
CA GLY A 162 11.25 -6.28 17.21
C GLY A 162 10.09 -5.83 16.29
N PHE A 163 9.82 -6.53 15.19
CA PHE A 163 8.68 -6.22 14.33
C PHE A 163 7.36 -6.72 14.91
N ASP A 164 6.30 -5.92 14.70
CA ASP A 164 4.93 -6.27 15.06
C ASP A 164 3.93 -6.09 13.90
N SER A 165 4.42 -5.59 12.77
CA SER A 165 3.69 -5.46 11.50
C SER A 165 4.39 -6.27 10.41
N VAL A 166 3.65 -7.14 9.72
CA VAL A 166 4.20 -8.04 8.71
C VAL A 166 3.42 -7.95 7.41
N LEU A 167 4.14 -7.98 6.28
CA LEU A 167 3.59 -8.11 4.93
C LEU A 167 3.83 -9.55 4.44
N LEU A 168 2.76 -10.34 4.34
CA LEU A 168 2.81 -11.69 3.84
C LEU A 168 2.89 -11.68 2.31
N VAL A 169 3.91 -12.34 1.75
CA VAL A 169 4.15 -12.35 0.31
C VAL A 169 4.17 -13.79 -0.21
N THR A 170 3.52 -14.02 -1.35
CA THR A 170 3.61 -15.28 -2.09
C THR A 170 3.81 -15.04 -3.57
N GLY A 171 4.41 -16.01 -4.28
CA GLY A 171 4.11 -16.16 -5.71
C GLY A 171 2.63 -16.49 -5.90
N GLU A 172 2.10 -16.21 -7.09
CA GLU A 172 0.68 -16.42 -7.40
C GLU A 172 0.46 -17.84 -7.90
N HIS A 173 -0.09 -18.73 -7.04
CA HIS A 173 -0.37 -20.13 -7.37
C HIS A 173 -1.58 -20.64 -6.58
N GLU A 174 -2.79 -20.47 -7.12
CA GLU A 174 -4.06 -20.70 -6.43
C GLU A 174 -4.20 -22.09 -5.77
N SER A 175 -3.78 -23.16 -6.44
CA SER A 175 -3.94 -24.52 -5.92
C SER A 175 -2.95 -24.92 -4.82
N LYS A 176 -1.86 -24.19 -4.64
CA LYS A 176 -0.80 -24.51 -3.64
C LYS A 176 -0.70 -23.46 -2.53
N VAL A 177 -0.86 -22.19 -2.87
CA VAL A 177 -0.82 -21.06 -1.94
C VAL A 177 -2.06 -20.17 -2.13
N GLY A 178 -3.23 -20.81 -2.23
CA GLY A 178 -4.54 -20.17 -2.32
C GLY A 178 -5.27 -20.18 -0.97
N MET A 179 -6.60 -20.06 -1.02
CA MET A 179 -7.44 -19.90 0.17
C MET A 179 -7.30 -21.05 1.19
N ALA A 180 -7.10 -22.30 0.74
CA ALA A 180 -6.88 -23.42 1.66
C ALA A 180 -5.63 -23.19 2.55
N TYR A 181 -4.53 -22.76 1.92
CA TYR A 181 -3.29 -22.43 2.62
C TYR A 181 -3.47 -21.23 3.56
N PHE A 182 -4.16 -20.18 3.13
CA PHE A 182 -4.38 -19.00 3.97
C PHE A 182 -5.30 -19.30 5.17
N ARG A 183 -6.34 -20.11 5.00
CA ARG A 183 -7.21 -20.55 6.12
C ARG A 183 -6.44 -21.30 7.21
N GLU A 184 -5.49 -22.13 6.79
CA GLU A 184 -4.66 -22.93 7.70
C GLU A 184 -3.66 -22.04 8.47
N HIS A 185 -2.95 -21.16 7.77
CA HIS A 185 -1.79 -20.49 8.33
C HIS A 185 -2.01 -19.06 8.82
N LEU A 186 -3.00 -18.33 8.30
CA LEU A 186 -3.24 -16.94 8.71
C LEU A 186 -3.57 -16.80 10.21
N PRO A 187 -4.41 -17.67 10.82
CA PRO A 187 -4.65 -17.61 12.27
C PRO A 187 -3.41 -17.89 13.12
N GLN A 188 -2.49 -18.73 12.65
CA GLN A 188 -1.20 -18.98 13.31
C GLN A 188 -0.34 -17.73 13.30
N ILE A 189 -0.17 -17.09 12.14
CA ILE A 189 0.64 -15.89 11.96
C ILE A 189 0.05 -14.73 12.79
N ARG A 190 -1.28 -14.59 12.79
CA ARG A 190 -1.99 -13.52 13.53
C ARG A 190 -1.66 -13.51 15.03
N ARG A 191 -1.36 -14.65 15.64
CA ARG A 191 -1.00 -14.71 17.06
C ARG A 191 0.31 -14.00 17.39
N HIS A 192 1.19 -13.83 16.39
CA HIS A 192 2.49 -13.19 16.56
C HIS A 192 2.49 -11.68 16.26
N PHE A 193 1.58 -11.20 15.41
CA PHE A 193 1.64 -9.83 14.89
C PHE A 193 0.32 -9.09 15.09
N SER A 194 0.40 -7.80 15.46
CA SER A 194 -0.77 -6.94 15.61
C SER A 194 -1.30 -6.41 14.28
N ALA A 195 -0.48 -6.37 13.23
CA ALA A 195 -0.89 -5.92 11.91
C ALA A 195 -0.43 -6.90 10.81
N LEU A 196 -1.40 -7.40 10.05
CA LEU A 196 -1.18 -8.30 8.92
C LEU A 196 -1.58 -7.65 7.61
N ALA A 197 -0.62 -7.54 6.69
CA ALA A 197 -0.86 -7.17 5.31
C ALA A 197 -0.53 -8.35 4.38
N MET A 198 -1.15 -8.41 3.21
CA MET A 198 -0.87 -9.42 2.19
C MET A 198 -0.56 -8.79 0.83
N GLU A 199 0.43 -9.35 0.14
CA GLU A 199 0.75 -9.10 -1.27
C GLU A 199 0.80 -10.46 -1.98
N VAL A 200 -0.36 -10.89 -2.50
CA VAL A 200 -0.59 -12.20 -3.09
C VAL A 200 -1.41 -12.07 -4.39
N GLN A 201 -1.79 -13.17 -5.02
CA GLN A 201 -2.67 -13.14 -6.18
C GLN A 201 -3.98 -12.39 -5.90
N PRO A 202 -4.56 -11.71 -6.91
CA PRO A 202 -5.91 -11.17 -6.81
C PRO A 202 -6.92 -12.28 -6.49
N LEU A 203 -7.77 -12.04 -5.50
CA LEU A 203 -8.80 -12.98 -5.04
C LEU A 203 -10.21 -12.46 -5.34
N SER A 204 -11.23 -13.29 -5.11
CA SER A 204 -12.61 -12.86 -5.17
C SER A 204 -12.99 -11.96 -3.98
N GLN A 205 -14.08 -11.22 -4.12
CA GLN A 205 -14.61 -10.39 -3.02
C GLN A 205 -14.96 -11.25 -1.79
N ALA A 206 -15.52 -12.43 -2.00
CA ALA A 206 -15.89 -13.36 -0.92
C ALA A 206 -14.64 -13.86 -0.17
N ASP A 207 -13.59 -14.22 -0.90
CA ASP A 207 -12.32 -14.65 -0.31
C ASP A 207 -11.69 -13.53 0.54
N TYR A 208 -11.68 -12.28 0.05
CA TYR A 208 -11.19 -11.15 0.83
C TYR A 208 -12.02 -10.89 2.10
N ALA A 209 -13.36 -11.02 2.01
CA ALA A 209 -14.22 -10.89 3.18
C ALA A 209 -13.93 -12.00 4.21
N GLU A 210 -13.67 -13.23 3.76
CA GLU A 210 -13.26 -14.32 4.63
C GLU A 210 -11.89 -14.06 5.28
N LEU A 211 -10.88 -13.65 4.51
CA LEU A 211 -9.54 -13.33 5.04
C LEU A 211 -9.58 -12.23 6.10
N LYS A 212 -10.47 -11.24 5.94
CA LYS A 212 -10.70 -10.22 6.97
C LYS A 212 -11.15 -10.84 8.30
N THR A 213 -12.06 -11.83 8.26
CA THR A 213 -12.50 -12.54 9.49
C THR A 213 -11.37 -13.34 10.13
N LEU A 214 -10.38 -13.77 9.35
CA LEU A 214 -9.18 -14.48 9.83
C LEU A 214 -8.10 -13.53 10.35
N GLY A 215 -8.34 -12.21 10.34
CA GLY A 215 -7.46 -11.22 10.93
C GLY A 215 -6.59 -10.45 9.94
N LEU A 216 -6.91 -10.48 8.64
CA LEU A 216 -6.22 -9.67 7.64
C LEU A 216 -6.65 -8.20 7.75
N ASP A 217 -5.69 -7.28 7.86
CA ASP A 217 -5.94 -5.84 8.01
C ASP A 217 -5.75 -5.08 6.67
N ALA A 218 -4.80 -5.52 5.83
CA ALA A 218 -4.44 -4.80 4.62
C ALA A 218 -4.11 -5.73 3.45
N VAL A 219 -4.39 -5.27 2.23
CA VAL A 219 -4.01 -5.96 1.00
C VAL A 219 -3.34 -4.99 0.02
N MET A 220 -2.20 -5.40 -0.52
CA MET A 220 -1.45 -4.69 -1.55
C MET A 220 -1.58 -5.45 -2.87
N VAL A 221 -2.20 -4.85 -3.87
CA VAL A 221 -2.22 -5.39 -5.24
C VAL A 221 -1.77 -4.29 -6.19
N TYR A 222 -0.49 -4.34 -6.54
CA TYR A 222 0.07 -3.37 -7.47
C TYR A 222 -0.29 -3.72 -8.89
N GLN A 223 -0.73 -2.70 -9.66
CA GLN A 223 -1.10 -2.87 -11.07
C GLN A 223 0.12 -3.15 -11.95
N GLU A 224 1.30 -2.84 -11.49
CA GLU A 224 2.60 -2.89 -12.16
C GLU A 224 2.74 -1.77 -13.21
N THR A 225 1.88 -1.73 -14.23
CA THR A 225 1.72 -0.61 -15.17
C THR A 225 0.27 -0.53 -15.63
N TYR A 226 -0.21 0.68 -15.88
CA TYR A 226 -1.54 0.95 -16.45
C TYR A 226 -1.51 1.02 -17.98
N HIS A 227 -0.32 0.97 -18.60
CA HIS A 227 -0.16 0.94 -20.04
C HIS A 227 -0.43 -0.46 -20.58
N ALA A 228 -1.62 -0.68 -21.18
CA ALA A 228 -2.07 -2.00 -21.62
C ALA A 228 -1.04 -2.73 -22.53
N PRO A 229 -0.39 -2.08 -23.54
CA PRO A 229 0.63 -2.74 -24.34
C PRO A 229 1.86 -3.18 -23.54
N SER A 230 2.36 -2.36 -22.60
CA SER A 230 3.45 -2.75 -21.70
C SER A 230 3.04 -3.86 -20.75
N TYR A 231 1.82 -3.79 -20.21
CA TYR A 231 1.27 -4.83 -19.34
C TYR A 231 1.29 -6.19 -20.04
N ALA A 232 0.73 -6.28 -21.27
CA ALA A 232 0.68 -7.50 -22.05
C ALA A 232 2.09 -8.03 -22.41
N ARG A 233 3.05 -7.14 -22.68
CA ARG A 233 4.44 -7.50 -23.00
C ARG A 233 5.19 -8.13 -21.83
N HIS A 234 4.85 -7.74 -20.61
CA HIS A 234 5.55 -8.18 -19.40
C HIS A 234 4.86 -9.34 -18.68
N HIS A 235 3.60 -9.65 -18.98
CA HIS A 235 2.85 -10.76 -18.38
C HIS A 235 2.56 -11.83 -19.44
N LEU A 236 3.51 -12.75 -19.61
CA LEU A 236 3.57 -13.66 -20.75
C LEU A 236 2.65 -14.89 -20.61
N ARG A 237 2.37 -15.32 -19.38
CA ARG A 237 1.53 -16.49 -19.04
C ARG A 237 0.90 -16.36 -17.67
N GLY A 238 -0.18 -17.12 -17.48
CA GLY A 238 -0.87 -17.24 -16.20
C GLY A 238 -1.98 -16.21 -16.01
N ASN A 239 -2.65 -16.27 -14.86
CA ASN A 239 -3.82 -15.44 -14.55
C ASN A 239 -3.50 -13.94 -14.48
N LYS A 240 -2.24 -13.58 -14.25
CA LYS A 240 -1.79 -12.18 -14.25
C LYS A 240 -1.89 -11.51 -15.62
N GLN A 241 -2.12 -12.25 -16.71
CA GLN A 241 -2.41 -11.68 -18.04
C GLN A 241 -3.75 -10.90 -18.06
N ASP A 242 -4.69 -11.25 -17.20
CA ASP A 242 -5.98 -10.57 -17.10
C ASP A 242 -5.84 -9.22 -16.38
N ILE A 243 -5.62 -8.17 -17.19
CA ILE A 243 -5.45 -6.80 -16.72
C ILE A 243 -6.72 -6.27 -16.05
N ASP A 244 -7.91 -6.62 -16.57
CA ASP A 244 -9.19 -6.15 -16.04
C ASP A 244 -9.46 -6.73 -14.66
N TRP A 245 -9.22 -8.04 -14.47
CA TRP A 245 -9.33 -8.70 -13.19
C TRP A 245 -8.42 -8.06 -12.14
N ARG A 246 -7.19 -7.73 -12.54
CA ARG A 246 -6.23 -7.08 -11.65
C ARG A 246 -6.62 -5.64 -11.33
N LEU A 247 -7.01 -4.83 -12.33
CA LEU A 247 -7.50 -3.46 -12.14
C LEU A 247 -8.72 -3.38 -11.23
N ALA A 248 -9.65 -4.35 -11.33
CA ALA A 248 -10.84 -4.39 -10.50
C ALA A 248 -10.57 -4.89 -9.06
N THR A 249 -9.33 -5.28 -8.71
CA THR A 249 -9.04 -5.84 -7.38
C THR A 249 -9.25 -4.83 -6.26
N PRO A 250 -8.80 -3.55 -6.33
CA PRO A 250 -9.04 -2.58 -5.27
C PRO A 250 -10.53 -2.39 -4.96
N GLU A 251 -11.41 -2.40 -5.96
CA GLU A 251 -12.85 -2.30 -5.73
C GLU A 251 -13.39 -3.53 -5.02
N ARG A 252 -12.94 -4.76 -5.38
CA ARG A 252 -13.31 -5.99 -4.64
C ARG A 252 -12.88 -5.94 -3.20
N LEU A 253 -11.68 -5.39 -2.92
CA LEU A 253 -11.18 -5.16 -1.56
C LEU A 253 -12.04 -4.15 -0.79
N GLY A 254 -12.40 -3.03 -1.43
CA GLY A 254 -13.29 -2.03 -0.84
C GLY A 254 -14.67 -2.60 -0.50
N ARG A 255 -15.28 -3.37 -1.43
CA ARG A 255 -16.57 -4.06 -1.19
C ARG A 255 -16.47 -5.13 -0.11
N ALA A 256 -15.34 -5.82 0.01
CA ALA A 256 -15.08 -6.77 1.10
C ALA A 256 -14.80 -6.09 2.44
N GLY A 257 -14.67 -4.76 2.46
CA GLY A 257 -14.44 -3.96 3.66
C GLY A 257 -13.03 -4.08 4.24
N ILE A 258 -12.01 -4.33 3.41
CA ILE A 258 -10.60 -4.34 3.84
C ILE A 258 -10.20 -2.96 4.34
N ASP A 259 -9.56 -2.90 5.51
CA ASP A 259 -9.29 -1.66 6.22
C ASP A 259 -8.24 -0.78 5.53
N LYS A 260 -7.22 -1.40 4.89
CA LYS A 260 -6.17 -0.69 4.14
C LYS A 260 -5.92 -1.35 2.79
N ILE A 261 -5.96 -0.55 1.73
CA ILE A 261 -5.75 -1.00 0.35
C ILE A 261 -4.50 -0.32 -0.22
N GLY A 262 -3.56 -1.13 -0.71
CA GLY A 262 -2.33 -0.65 -1.33
C GLY A 262 -2.46 -0.58 -2.85
N LEU A 263 -2.14 0.59 -3.41
CA LEU A 263 -2.04 0.85 -4.85
C LEU A 263 -0.59 1.08 -5.25
N GLY A 264 -0.30 0.99 -6.54
CA GLY A 264 1.03 1.34 -7.04
C GLY A 264 1.34 0.82 -8.43
N ALA A 265 2.48 1.28 -8.95
CA ALA A 265 3.08 0.84 -10.19
C ALA A 265 4.57 0.58 -10.00
N LEU A 266 5.13 -0.34 -10.79
CA LEU A 266 6.55 -0.65 -10.83
C LEU A 266 7.22 0.23 -11.88
N ILE A 267 7.96 1.24 -11.43
CA ILE A 267 8.59 2.22 -12.30
C ILE A 267 9.68 1.57 -13.14
N GLY A 268 9.56 1.69 -14.45
CA GLY A 268 10.47 1.13 -15.43
C GLY A 268 9.87 0.03 -16.30
N LEU A 269 8.63 -0.41 -16.07
CA LEU A 269 7.92 -1.33 -16.95
C LEU A 269 7.29 -0.64 -18.16
N SER A 270 6.92 0.61 -18.05
CA SER A 270 6.49 1.45 -19.17
C SER A 270 7.53 2.52 -19.46
N SER A 271 7.42 3.13 -20.64
CA SER A 271 8.30 4.20 -21.08
C SER A 271 8.02 5.56 -20.41
N ASP A 272 6.87 5.73 -19.75
CA ASP A 272 6.47 6.99 -19.11
C ASP A 272 5.94 6.78 -17.69
N TRP A 273 6.83 6.90 -16.70
CA TRP A 273 6.49 6.79 -15.30
C TRP A 273 5.51 7.88 -14.82
N ARG A 274 5.47 9.04 -15.50
CA ARG A 274 4.55 10.11 -15.15
C ARG A 274 3.12 9.75 -15.51
N ALA A 275 2.94 9.16 -16.70
CA ALA A 275 1.64 8.65 -17.12
C ALA A 275 1.18 7.54 -16.17
N ASP A 276 1.99 6.52 -15.86
CA ASP A 276 1.65 5.49 -14.86
C ASP A 276 1.24 6.10 -13.53
N SER A 277 2.02 7.07 -13.03
CA SER A 277 1.69 7.74 -11.75
C SER A 277 0.34 8.49 -11.81
N TYR A 278 0.01 9.10 -12.95
CA TYR A 278 -1.29 9.74 -13.13
C TYR A 278 -2.45 8.73 -13.10
N PHE A 279 -2.29 7.60 -13.76
CA PHE A 279 -3.31 6.54 -13.73
C PHE A 279 -3.48 5.96 -12.32
N VAL A 280 -2.41 5.83 -11.55
CA VAL A 280 -2.52 5.49 -10.11
C VAL A 280 -3.29 6.56 -9.35
N ALA A 281 -3.11 7.85 -9.67
CA ALA A 281 -3.85 8.94 -9.02
C ALA A 281 -5.33 8.95 -9.39
N GLU A 282 -5.69 8.65 -10.64
CA GLU A 282 -7.08 8.44 -11.06
C GLU A 282 -7.70 7.25 -10.30
N HIS A 283 -6.97 6.14 -10.18
CA HIS A 283 -7.44 4.97 -9.45
C HIS A 283 -7.65 5.28 -7.97
N LEU A 284 -6.70 5.96 -7.33
CA LEU A 284 -6.83 6.41 -5.94
C LEU A 284 -8.06 7.32 -5.77
N ALA A 285 -8.23 8.32 -6.64
CA ALA A 285 -9.36 9.24 -6.57
C ALA A 285 -10.71 8.53 -6.76
N TRP A 286 -10.74 7.51 -7.62
CA TRP A 286 -11.89 6.62 -7.79
C TRP A 286 -12.18 5.88 -6.49
N MET A 287 -11.17 5.24 -5.90
CA MET A 287 -11.31 4.45 -4.68
C MET A 287 -11.71 5.32 -3.47
N GLU A 288 -11.11 6.49 -3.31
CA GLU A 288 -11.47 7.43 -2.23
C GLU A 288 -12.93 7.91 -2.34
N ARG A 289 -13.49 7.98 -3.55
CA ARG A 289 -14.89 8.35 -3.78
C ARG A 289 -15.86 7.22 -3.51
N HIS A 290 -15.56 6.00 -3.96
CA HIS A 290 -16.51 4.88 -3.95
C HIS A 290 -16.33 3.95 -2.74
N HIS A 291 -15.13 3.94 -2.13
CA HIS A 291 -14.75 3.09 -1.00
C HIS A 291 -14.04 3.91 0.10
N TRP A 292 -14.64 5.03 0.48
CA TRP A 292 -14.09 5.99 1.46
C TRP A 292 -13.86 5.41 2.85
N GLN A 293 -14.47 4.27 3.19
CA GLN A 293 -14.30 3.55 4.45
C GLN A 293 -12.93 2.90 4.60
N SER A 294 -12.20 2.69 3.49
CA SER A 294 -10.86 2.11 3.51
C SER A 294 -9.79 3.20 3.58
N ARG A 295 -8.69 2.91 4.24
CA ARG A 295 -7.45 3.72 4.14
C ARG A 295 -6.65 3.28 2.92
N TYR A 296 -5.83 4.18 2.40
CA TYR A 296 -5.02 3.89 1.22
C TYR A 296 -3.53 4.05 1.51
N SER A 297 -2.75 3.15 0.91
CA SER A 297 -1.30 3.25 0.87
C SER A 297 -0.79 3.17 -0.55
N LEU A 298 0.39 3.74 -0.79
CA LEU A 298 1.00 3.74 -2.11
C LEU A 298 2.44 3.28 -2.05
N SER A 299 2.81 2.43 -3.03
CA SER A 299 4.19 2.07 -3.32
C SER A 299 4.51 2.36 -4.78
N PHE A 300 5.71 2.87 -5.04
CA PHE A 300 6.20 3.25 -6.37
C PHE A 300 7.65 2.81 -6.55
N PRO A 301 7.94 1.51 -6.41
CA PRO A 301 9.30 1.00 -6.48
C PRO A 301 9.87 1.18 -7.89
N ARG A 302 11.16 1.49 -7.95
CA ARG A 302 11.92 1.40 -9.21
C ARG A 302 12.27 -0.06 -9.50
N LEU A 303 12.24 -0.46 -10.77
CA LEU A 303 12.64 -1.79 -11.20
C LEU A 303 14.07 -2.08 -10.74
N ARG A 304 14.27 -3.26 -10.16
CA ARG A 304 15.57 -3.73 -9.67
C ARG A 304 16.00 -4.97 -10.43
N PRO A 305 17.30 -5.22 -10.56
CA PRO A 305 17.80 -6.47 -11.14
C PRO A 305 17.16 -7.69 -10.47
N CYS A 306 16.77 -8.65 -11.28
CA CYS A 306 16.26 -9.95 -10.85
C CYS A 306 16.77 -11.05 -11.80
N THR A 307 16.57 -12.30 -11.44
CA THR A 307 16.80 -13.42 -12.36
C THR A 307 15.93 -13.23 -13.59
N GLY A 308 16.53 -13.26 -14.78
CA GLY A 308 15.87 -12.97 -16.06
C GLY A 308 16.33 -11.67 -16.73
N GLY A 309 16.95 -10.74 -15.99
CA GLY A 309 17.76 -9.65 -16.54
C GLY A 309 17.02 -8.52 -17.26
N LEU A 310 15.71 -8.30 -16.96
CA LEU A 310 14.98 -7.19 -17.57
C LEU A 310 15.62 -5.84 -17.22
N GLN A 311 15.87 -5.03 -18.27
CA GLN A 311 16.26 -3.64 -18.09
C GLN A 311 15.03 -2.72 -18.12
N PRO A 312 15.00 -1.66 -17.29
CA PRO A 312 13.89 -0.72 -17.29
C PRO A 312 13.76 0.03 -18.61
N GLU A 313 12.54 0.23 -19.11
CA GLU A 313 12.26 1.06 -20.30
C GLU A 313 12.55 2.54 -20.04
N VAL A 314 12.42 2.98 -18.81
CA VAL A 314 12.79 4.34 -18.35
C VAL A 314 13.53 4.25 -17.04
N VAL A 315 14.64 4.98 -16.93
CA VAL A 315 15.43 5.09 -15.71
C VAL A 315 15.00 6.36 -14.98
N MET A 316 14.35 6.20 -13.83
CA MET A 316 13.99 7.33 -12.96
C MET A 316 15.18 7.71 -12.07
N SER A 317 15.60 8.98 -12.12
CA SER A 317 16.62 9.51 -11.22
C SER A 317 16.11 9.70 -9.78
N ASP A 318 17.03 9.82 -8.82
CA ASP A 318 16.68 10.12 -7.43
C ASP A 318 15.90 11.44 -7.30
N ARG A 319 16.28 12.45 -8.09
CA ARG A 319 15.61 13.75 -8.14
C ARG A 319 14.13 13.61 -8.59
N GLN A 320 13.88 12.78 -9.61
CA GLN A 320 12.52 12.51 -10.09
C GLN A 320 11.71 11.70 -9.07
N LEU A 321 12.35 10.75 -8.37
CA LEU A 321 11.65 10.01 -7.31
C LEU A 321 11.30 10.92 -6.13
N VAL A 322 12.17 11.86 -5.74
CA VAL A 322 11.85 12.91 -4.75
C VAL A 322 10.68 13.77 -5.22
N GLN A 323 10.68 14.19 -6.49
CA GLN A 323 9.54 14.94 -7.08
C GLN A 323 8.24 14.15 -6.95
N LEU A 324 8.27 12.87 -7.29
CA LEU A 324 7.09 12.00 -7.21
C LEU A 324 6.59 11.84 -5.77
N ILE A 325 7.47 11.60 -4.80
CA ILE A 325 7.13 11.52 -3.37
C ILE A 325 6.43 12.81 -2.91
N CYS A 326 7.02 13.96 -3.23
CA CYS A 326 6.45 15.27 -2.87
C CYS A 326 5.08 15.48 -3.55
N ALA A 327 4.97 15.18 -4.85
CA ALA A 327 3.72 15.33 -5.60
C ALA A 327 2.60 14.50 -4.99
N TRP A 328 2.86 13.25 -4.62
CA TRP A 328 1.89 12.39 -3.94
C TRP A 328 1.43 12.96 -2.60
N ARG A 329 2.36 13.45 -1.76
CA ARG A 329 2.01 14.05 -0.48
C ARG A 329 1.18 15.32 -0.64
N LEU A 330 1.48 16.12 -1.65
CA LEU A 330 0.72 17.32 -1.95
C LEU A 330 -0.69 16.98 -2.47
N PHE A 331 -0.83 15.97 -3.31
CA PHE A 331 -2.09 15.55 -3.90
C PHE A 331 -3.03 14.91 -2.88
N SER A 332 -2.56 13.92 -2.13
CA SER A 332 -3.33 13.23 -1.09
C SER A 332 -2.60 13.28 0.26
N PRO A 333 -2.90 14.29 1.11
CA PRO A 333 -2.22 14.49 2.39
C PRO A 333 -2.40 13.36 3.39
N THR A 334 -3.43 12.53 3.25
CA THR A 334 -3.75 11.40 4.14
C THR A 334 -3.22 10.05 3.65
N LEU A 335 -2.66 10.00 2.44
CA LEU A 335 -2.14 8.79 1.83
C LEU A 335 -0.89 8.29 2.56
N GLU A 336 -0.85 7.01 2.92
CA GLU A 336 0.37 6.39 3.41
C GLU A 336 1.34 6.14 2.24
N LEU A 337 2.57 6.63 2.36
CA LEU A 337 3.63 6.43 1.34
C LEU A 337 4.67 5.47 1.88
N SER A 338 4.86 4.35 1.18
CA SER A 338 5.79 3.29 1.57
C SER A 338 7.08 3.34 0.76
N LEU A 339 8.23 3.23 1.44
CA LEU A 339 9.55 3.15 0.83
C LEU A 339 10.26 1.86 1.25
N SER A 340 10.50 0.98 0.29
CA SER A 340 11.09 -0.34 0.53
C SER A 340 12.63 -0.31 0.54
N THR A 341 13.21 -1.46 0.89
CA THR A 341 14.68 -1.71 0.84
C THR A 341 15.25 -1.78 -0.58
N ARG A 342 14.42 -1.57 -1.61
CA ARG A 342 14.88 -1.43 -3.01
C ARG A 342 15.77 -0.20 -3.22
N GLU A 343 15.56 0.86 -2.44
CA GLU A 343 16.31 2.10 -2.53
C GLU A 343 17.57 2.09 -1.65
N SER A 344 18.57 2.90 -2.03
CA SER A 344 19.84 2.97 -1.30
C SER A 344 19.67 3.56 0.10
N PRO A 345 20.55 3.21 1.08
CA PRO A 345 20.54 3.80 2.40
C PRO A 345 20.57 5.34 2.38
N ALA A 346 21.39 5.93 1.51
CA ALA A 346 21.50 7.37 1.37
C ALA A 346 20.20 8.02 0.90
N PHE A 347 19.55 7.44 -0.13
CA PHE A 347 18.28 7.94 -0.62
C PHE A 347 17.19 7.81 0.46
N ARG A 348 17.08 6.65 1.11
CA ARG A 348 16.07 6.39 2.14
C ARG A 348 16.20 7.36 3.31
N ASN A 349 17.42 7.63 3.77
CA ASN A 349 17.67 8.61 4.83
C ASN A 349 17.25 10.04 4.40
N GLY A 350 17.58 10.46 3.18
CA GLY A 350 17.19 11.75 2.62
C GLY A 350 15.66 11.91 2.44
N ALA A 351 14.95 10.82 2.09
CA ALA A 351 13.52 10.85 1.85
C ALA A 351 12.64 10.86 3.11
N LEU A 352 13.20 10.56 4.30
CA LEU A 352 12.46 10.43 5.56
C LEU A 352 11.56 11.64 5.88
N ARG A 353 12.03 12.85 5.60
CA ARG A 353 11.28 14.07 5.91
C ARG A 353 10.33 14.53 4.79
N LEU A 354 10.42 13.93 3.60
CA LEU A 354 9.72 14.43 2.41
C LEU A 354 8.27 13.97 2.27
N GLY A 355 7.88 12.93 2.97
CA GLY A 355 6.51 12.43 2.82
C GLY A 355 6.32 10.96 3.17
N ILE A 356 7.41 10.23 3.38
CA ILE A 356 7.39 8.81 3.70
C ILE A 356 6.79 8.59 5.09
N THR A 357 5.86 7.64 5.18
CA THR A 357 5.16 7.29 6.42
C THR A 357 5.38 5.84 6.84
N GLN A 358 5.77 4.98 5.89
CA GLN A 358 6.02 3.55 6.11
C GLN A 358 7.34 3.15 5.46
N MET A 359 8.12 2.30 6.12
CA MET A 359 9.36 1.74 5.59
C MET A 359 9.47 0.26 5.91
N SER A 360 9.93 -0.53 4.94
CA SER A 360 10.45 -1.86 5.27
C SER A 360 11.89 -1.76 5.74
N ALA A 361 12.32 -2.65 6.62
CA ALA A 361 13.70 -2.77 7.03
C ALA A 361 14.09 -4.24 7.17
N GLU A 362 15.39 -4.54 7.04
CA GLU A 362 15.93 -5.89 7.17
C GLU A 362 15.20 -6.93 6.31
N SER A 363 14.72 -6.51 5.12
CA SER A 363 13.89 -7.35 4.26
C SER A 363 14.66 -8.54 3.72
N ARG A 364 13.99 -9.71 3.72
CA ARG A 364 14.41 -10.92 3.02
C ARG A 364 13.38 -11.20 1.93
N THR A 365 13.83 -11.35 0.68
CA THR A 365 12.93 -11.49 -0.48
C THR A 365 12.73 -12.95 -0.90
N GLN A 366 12.81 -13.87 0.07
CA GLN A 366 12.77 -15.31 -0.11
C GLN A 366 12.05 -16.03 1.03
N PRO A 367 11.44 -17.21 0.80
CA PRO A 367 10.86 -18.04 1.86
C PRO A 367 11.95 -18.60 2.79
N GLY A 368 11.74 -18.47 4.11
CA GLY A 368 12.66 -19.01 5.14
C GLY A 368 13.87 -18.13 5.42
N GLY A 369 13.88 -16.86 4.94
CA GLY A 369 15.06 -16.01 5.02
C GLY A 369 15.42 -15.49 6.42
N TYR A 370 14.48 -15.48 7.37
CA TYR A 370 14.73 -14.96 8.73
C TYR A 370 15.26 -16.01 9.69
N ALA A 371 14.80 -17.23 9.60
CA ALA A 371 15.21 -18.33 10.48
C ALA A 371 16.38 -19.16 9.91
N GLU A 372 16.38 -19.39 8.58
CA GLU A 372 17.38 -20.24 7.92
C GLU A 372 18.56 -19.46 7.32
N GLY A 373 18.44 -18.12 7.21
CA GLY A 373 19.43 -17.26 6.56
C GLY A 373 19.22 -17.11 5.05
N ASP A 374 20.04 -16.24 4.43
CA ASP A 374 19.91 -15.89 3.02
C ASP A 374 20.31 -17.04 2.10
N LYS A 375 19.51 -17.25 1.06
CA LYS A 375 19.74 -18.16 -0.05
C LYS A 375 19.40 -17.42 -1.34
N GLU A 376 20.38 -16.75 -1.95
CA GLU A 376 20.20 -15.93 -3.17
C GLU A 376 19.43 -16.66 -4.28
N GLU A 377 19.59 -17.97 -4.39
CA GLU A 377 18.87 -18.82 -5.35
C GLU A 377 17.34 -18.84 -5.20
N LEU A 378 16.80 -18.26 -4.11
CA LEU A 378 15.37 -18.21 -3.81
C LEU A 378 14.77 -16.79 -3.94
N GLU A 379 15.57 -15.76 -4.20
CA GLU A 379 15.17 -14.36 -4.13
C GLU A 379 14.25 -13.91 -5.28
N GLN A 380 13.32 -13.01 -4.96
CA GLN A 380 12.45 -12.37 -5.94
C GLN A 380 13.19 -11.28 -6.74
N PHE A 381 13.96 -10.45 -6.05
CA PHE A 381 14.77 -9.36 -6.59
C PHE A 381 15.84 -8.94 -5.58
N ALA A 382 16.91 -8.28 -6.07
CA ALA A 382 17.98 -7.76 -5.24
C ALA A 382 17.53 -6.55 -4.39
N ILE A 383 17.85 -6.55 -3.09
CA ILE A 383 17.70 -5.39 -2.21
C ILE A 383 18.93 -4.49 -2.27
N HIS A 384 18.76 -3.19 -1.97
CA HIS A 384 19.86 -2.22 -1.95
C HIS A 384 20.23 -1.77 -0.52
N ASP A 385 19.25 -1.74 0.40
CA ASP A 385 19.47 -1.42 1.80
C ASP A 385 19.31 -2.68 2.66
N ALA A 386 20.43 -3.30 2.98
CA ALA A 386 20.51 -4.50 3.80
C ALA A 386 20.76 -4.20 5.29
N ARG A 387 20.69 -2.93 5.71
CA ARG A 387 20.92 -2.55 7.11
C ARG A 387 19.96 -3.25 8.07
N PRO A 388 20.46 -3.64 9.26
CA PRO A 388 19.60 -4.12 10.34
C PRO A 388 18.56 -3.07 10.76
N LEU A 389 17.45 -3.52 11.32
CA LEU A 389 16.36 -2.65 11.78
C LEU A 389 16.85 -1.54 12.74
N GLY A 390 17.78 -1.87 13.66
CA GLY A 390 18.33 -0.89 14.60
C GLY A 390 19.00 0.29 13.92
N GLU A 391 19.82 0.07 12.89
CA GLU A 391 20.49 1.15 12.14
C GLU A 391 19.51 2.02 11.37
N VAL A 392 18.47 1.43 10.78
CA VAL A 392 17.43 2.19 10.05
C VAL A 392 16.60 3.00 11.05
N ALA A 393 16.25 2.43 12.20
CA ALA A 393 15.55 3.13 13.27
C ALA A 393 16.38 4.31 13.84
N ASP A 394 17.68 4.14 13.97
CA ASP A 394 18.59 5.22 14.40
C ASP A 394 18.66 6.36 13.37
N ALA A 395 18.69 6.02 12.08
CA ALA A 395 18.62 7.03 11.01
C ALA A 395 17.30 7.84 11.09
N VAL A 396 16.17 7.18 11.39
CA VAL A 396 14.89 7.86 11.61
C VAL A 396 14.96 8.80 12.82
N ARG A 397 15.54 8.37 13.95
CA ARG A 397 15.73 9.23 15.14
C ARG A 397 16.65 10.41 14.87
N GLN A 398 17.75 10.20 14.13
CA GLN A 398 18.67 11.26 13.72
C GLN A 398 18.00 12.30 12.81
N ALA A 399 17.00 11.90 12.00
CA ALA A 399 16.19 12.82 11.23
C ALA A 399 15.15 13.61 12.07
N GLY A 400 15.11 13.41 13.40
CA GLY A 400 14.14 14.03 14.31
C GLY A 400 12.76 13.36 14.29
N LEU A 401 12.71 12.11 13.84
CA LEU A 401 11.48 11.33 13.71
C LEU A 401 11.46 10.16 14.69
N GLN A 402 10.28 9.57 14.87
CA GLN A 402 10.06 8.46 15.77
C GLN A 402 9.75 7.17 14.98
N PRO A 403 10.58 6.12 15.09
CA PRO A 403 10.27 4.82 14.52
C PRO A 403 9.11 4.16 15.30
N VAL A 404 8.12 3.62 14.57
CA VAL A 404 6.97 2.91 15.12
C VAL A 404 6.94 1.49 14.57
N PHE A 405 6.94 0.50 15.46
CA PHE A 405 7.01 -0.92 15.09
C PHE A 405 5.66 -1.64 15.18
N LYS A 406 4.70 -1.05 15.89
CA LYS A 406 3.36 -1.54 16.06
C LYS A 406 2.38 -0.60 15.38
N ASP A 407 1.59 -1.11 14.46
CA ASP A 407 0.51 -0.35 13.87
C ASP A 407 -0.68 -0.27 14.84
N TRP A 408 -1.64 0.56 14.52
CA TRP A 408 -2.83 0.74 15.31
C TRP A 408 -3.65 -0.55 15.40
N GLU A 409 -3.99 -0.97 16.62
CA GLU A 409 -4.86 -2.11 16.84
C GLU A 409 -6.32 -1.69 16.71
N PRO A 410 -7.10 -2.32 15.84
CA PRO A 410 -8.53 -2.05 15.70
C PRO A 410 -9.33 -2.69 16.84
N PHE A 411 -9.10 -2.27 18.10
CA PHE A 411 -9.83 -2.85 19.24
C PHE A 411 -11.19 -2.18 19.51
N LEU A 412 -11.56 -1.14 18.77
CA LEU A 412 -12.86 -0.47 18.89
C LEU A 412 -13.97 -1.11 18.06
N GLY A 413 -13.76 -2.26 17.45
CA GLY A 413 -14.72 -2.90 16.56
C GLY A 413 -14.75 -4.42 16.56
N ARG A 414 -14.09 -5.06 17.52
CA ARG A 414 -14.11 -6.52 17.66
C ARG A 414 -14.57 -6.94 19.03
#